data_08da34250c6655b9058f657454ca8e4c
#
_entry.id   08da34250c6655b9058f657454ca8e4c
#
_cell.length_a   1.000
_cell.length_b   1.000
_cell.length_c   1.000
_cell.angle_alpha   90.00
_cell.angle_beta   90.00
_cell.angle_gamma   90.00
#
_symmetry.space_group_name_H-M   'P 1'
#
loop_
_entity.id
_entity.type
_entity.pdbx_description
1 polymer ?
#
loop_
_entity_poly.entity_id
_entity_poly.type
_entity_poly.pdbx_seq_one_letter_code
_entity_poly.pdbx_strand_id
1 'polypeptide(L)'
;HRRVSGGVDVLLTLSGFFFIGSQMRNVDRYGSLNPLRSIWKTIRRLLPTMVVVLATVGIGVILVFPRTRWANVNDQMLASLLYYQNWKLAAQSEDYAQAGTAVSPLQHLWSMSVQGQFYLMIILLCCGLGWLLHRFWPGKSIFIPMAVILGIGTVLSFVYAIYLHRENQMLNYYDTWSRLWELFLGGLLATVIHKIEVRNHWVRWFLTVIGLFAIFTCGLIFNGVDEFPGPWTLYVLIATVFLIIAGQAPEGEELTWRNAPFTAFLASKPLRELGRLAYALYMWHWPLLILACTHLKRPQPSNKIGIFVLVVSLVLAWFTHHYIEEPLRLKKKQPTAAQDGVVEKPAFKERLLAALRPKRSWLTWKSIAGTLVVVLTFCLVGFHISWKRYINSLDGQMTLVLTADYPGARAITENMPIPNNVDYQPRPIDASRTLPRSSFDGCISNFDDADIHEKKIWREEKGHPCIYGDVHAKRAIALV
;
A
#
# COMPACT_ATOMS: atom_id res chain seq x y z
N HIS A 1 -9.90 -9.99 16.50
CA HIS A 1 -8.71 -9.17 16.28
C HIS A 1 -7.57 -9.85 15.55
N ARG A 2 -7.56 -11.16 15.42
CA ARG A 2 -6.53 -11.98 14.75
C ARG A 2 -6.87 -12.32 13.30
N ARG A 3 -7.92 -11.73 12.74
CA ARG A 3 -8.43 -12.09 11.41
C ARG A 3 -7.92 -11.13 10.35
N VAL A 4 -6.64 -11.15 10.06
CA VAL A 4 -6.15 -10.65 8.78
C VAL A 4 -6.42 -11.77 7.78
N SER A 5 -7.43 -11.58 6.95
CA SER A 5 -7.75 -12.53 5.89
C SER A 5 -6.72 -12.42 4.77
N GLY A 6 -6.44 -13.50 4.05
CA GLY A 6 -5.60 -13.55 2.85
C GLY A 6 -6.09 -12.68 1.67
N GLY A 7 -6.93 -11.67 1.94
CA GLY A 7 -7.48 -10.78 0.92
C GLY A 7 -6.43 -9.96 0.19
N VAL A 8 -5.35 -9.57 0.88
CA VAL A 8 -4.23 -8.87 0.23
C VAL A 8 -3.48 -9.80 -0.72
N ASP A 9 -3.27 -11.05 -0.32
CA ASP A 9 -2.56 -12.06 -1.10
C ASP A 9 -3.34 -12.41 -2.38
N VAL A 10 -4.68 -12.51 -2.28
CA VAL A 10 -5.58 -12.60 -3.45
C VAL A 10 -5.40 -11.40 -4.37
N LEU A 11 -5.40 -10.18 -3.80
CA LEU A 11 -5.24 -8.94 -4.56
C LEU A 11 -3.89 -8.89 -5.28
N LEU A 12 -2.80 -9.29 -4.63
CA LEU A 12 -1.47 -9.32 -5.23
C LEU A 12 -1.42 -10.31 -6.39
N THR A 13 -1.93 -11.54 -6.21
CA THR A 13 -2.00 -12.56 -7.26
C THR A 13 -2.82 -12.10 -8.47
N LEU A 14 -4.01 -11.54 -8.24
CA LEU A 14 -4.84 -10.98 -9.31
C LEU A 14 -4.15 -9.80 -10.02
N SER A 15 -3.45 -8.95 -9.27
CA SER A 15 -2.69 -7.83 -9.83
C SER A 15 -1.58 -8.32 -10.75
N GLY A 16 -0.84 -9.34 -10.33
CA GLY A 16 0.16 -10.00 -11.16
C GLY A 16 -0.43 -10.56 -12.45
N PHE A 17 -1.51 -11.33 -12.32
CA PHE A 17 -2.21 -11.94 -13.45
C PHE A 17 -2.65 -10.91 -14.50
N PHE A 18 -3.43 -9.90 -14.10
CA PHE A 18 -3.96 -8.93 -15.03
C PHE A 18 -2.91 -7.98 -15.57
N PHE A 19 -1.97 -7.52 -14.74
CA PHE A 19 -0.99 -6.54 -15.15
C PHE A 19 0.05 -7.14 -16.10
N ILE A 20 0.70 -8.25 -15.72
CA ILE A 20 1.70 -8.91 -16.57
C ILE A 20 1.04 -9.38 -17.87
N GLY A 21 -0.12 -10.06 -17.79
CA GLY A 21 -0.84 -10.51 -18.98
C GLY A 21 -1.16 -9.38 -19.96
N SER A 22 -1.54 -8.19 -19.41
CA SER A 22 -1.76 -7.00 -20.26
C SER A 22 -0.49 -6.49 -20.91
N GLN A 23 0.65 -6.46 -20.19
CA GLN A 23 1.92 -5.98 -20.74
C GLN A 23 2.45 -6.94 -21.81
N MET A 24 2.43 -8.25 -21.57
CA MET A 24 2.87 -9.26 -22.55
C MET A 24 2.07 -9.17 -23.86
N ARG A 25 0.73 -9.12 -23.77
CA ARG A 25 -0.13 -8.97 -24.96
C ARG A 25 0.15 -7.67 -25.72
N ASN A 26 0.54 -6.60 -25.03
CA ASN A 26 0.92 -5.36 -25.71
C ASN A 26 2.27 -5.50 -26.43
N VAL A 27 3.26 -6.19 -25.84
CA VAL A 27 4.55 -6.47 -26.49
C VAL A 27 4.35 -7.31 -27.75
N ASP A 28 3.61 -8.42 -27.65
CA ASP A 28 3.35 -9.30 -28.80
C ASP A 28 2.61 -8.57 -29.93
N ARG A 29 1.68 -7.68 -29.60
CA ARG A 29 0.90 -6.94 -30.60
C ARG A 29 1.68 -5.82 -31.28
N TYR A 30 2.54 -5.12 -30.55
CA TYR A 30 3.20 -3.89 -31.01
C TYR A 30 4.72 -4.03 -31.18
N GLY A 31 5.29 -5.21 -30.89
CA GLY A 31 6.73 -5.50 -30.97
C GLY A 31 7.58 -4.84 -29.88
N SER A 32 7.17 -3.69 -29.36
CA SER A 32 7.85 -2.98 -28.27
C SER A 32 6.89 -2.14 -27.46
N LEU A 33 7.25 -1.88 -26.20
CA LEU A 33 6.52 -0.97 -25.33
C LEU A 33 7.29 0.35 -25.15
N ASN A 34 6.57 1.46 -25.16
CA ASN A 34 7.12 2.72 -24.68
C ASN A 34 6.96 2.75 -23.13
N PRO A 35 8.05 2.70 -22.34
CA PRO A 35 7.98 2.62 -20.88
C PRO A 35 7.29 3.84 -20.29
N LEU A 36 7.61 5.05 -20.77
CA LEU A 36 7.00 6.30 -20.27
C LEU A 36 5.48 6.33 -20.45
N ARG A 37 5.00 5.84 -21.62
CA ARG A 37 3.57 5.75 -21.89
C ARG A 37 2.88 4.74 -20.97
N SER A 38 3.52 3.60 -20.69
CA SER A 38 2.99 2.56 -19.81
C SER A 38 2.97 3.03 -18.35
N ILE A 39 4.05 3.66 -17.88
CA ILE A 39 4.13 4.29 -16.56
C ILE A 39 3.06 5.38 -16.42
N TRP A 40 2.95 6.29 -17.37
CA TRP A 40 1.96 7.35 -17.36
C TRP A 40 0.52 6.83 -17.29
N LYS A 41 0.23 5.75 -18.02
CA LYS A 41 -1.07 5.08 -17.98
C LYS A 41 -1.38 4.50 -16.59
N THR A 42 -0.38 3.92 -15.94
CA THR A 42 -0.49 3.36 -14.58
C THR A 42 -0.70 4.48 -13.55
N ILE A 43 0.12 5.54 -13.61
CA ILE A 43 0.00 6.72 -12.74
C ILE A 43 -1.40 7.34 -12.85
N ARG A 44 -1.90 7.57 -14.07
CA ARG A 44 -3.25 8.14 -14.28
C ARG A 44 -4.39 7.24 -13.80
N ARG A 45 -4.13 5.98 -13.58
CA ARG A 45 -5.12 5.04 -13.01
C ARG A 45 -5.12 5.06 -11.48
N LEU A 46 -3.94 5.14 -10.85
CA LEU A 46 -3.79 4.90 -9.41
C LEU A 46 -3.65 6.21 -8.61
N LEU A 47 -2.83 7.14 -9.08
CA LEU A 47 -2.49 8.36 -8.35
C LEU A 47 -3.69 9.26 -8.01
N PRO A 48 -4.69 9.48 -8.90
CA PRO A 48 -5.77 10.42 -8.61
C PRO A 48 -6.57 10.06 -7.35
N THR A 49 -6.99 8.81 -7.22
CA THR A 49 -7.71 8.32 -6.03
C THR A 49 -6.85 8.41 -4.79
N MET A 50 -5.57 8.01 -4.88
CA MET A 50 -4.63 8.07 -3.75
C MET A 50 -4.47 9.51 -3.23
N VAL A 51 -4.26 10.48 -4.11
CA VAL A 51 -4.07 11.90 -3.73
C VAL A 51 -5.30 12.45 -3.00
N VAL A 52 -6.50 12.17 -3.50
CA VAL A 52 -7.76 12.61 -2.86
C VAL A 52 -7.91 11.99 -1.47
N VAL A 53 -7.66 10.70 -1.34
CA VAL A 53 -7.73 10.00 -0.05
C VAL A 53 -6.68 10.54 0.92
N LEU A 54 -5.41 10.68 0.50
CA LEU A 54 -4.35 11.22 1.35
C LEU A 54 -4.67 12.63 1.85
N ALA A 55 -5.17 13.50 0.97
CA ALA A 55 -5.56 14.87 1.36
C ALA A 55 -6.68 14.85 2.41
N THR A 56 -7.70 14.03 2.20
CA THR A 56 -8.83 13.89 3.15
C THR A 56 -8.36 13.28 4.49
N VAL A 57 -7.52 12.27 4.44
CA VAL A 57 -6.93 11.65 5.64
C VAL A 57 -6.07 12.68 6.40
N GLY A 58 -5.29 13.49 5.70
CA GLY A 58 -4.51 14.57 6.31
C GLY A 58 -5.37 15.54 7.12
N ILE A 59 -6.51 15.97 6.56
CA ILE A 59 -7.49 16.80 7.26
C ILE A 59 -8.06 16.04 8.47
N GLY A 60 -8.48 14.78 8.28
CA GLY A 60 -9.02 13.94 9.35
C GLY A 60 -8.03 13.75 10.50
N VAL A 61 -6.74 13.60 10.21
CA VAL A 61 -5.68 13.48 11.22
C VAL A 61 -5.52 14.77 12.03
N ILE A 62 -5.54 15.93 11.37
CA ILE A 62 -5.47 17.22 12.08
C ILE A 62 -6.66 17.40 13.04
N LEU A 63 -7.85 16.94 12.65
CA LEU A 63 -9.06 17.10 13.44
C LEU A 63 -9.19 16.09 14.58
N VAL A 64 -8.66 14.87 14.43
CA VAL A 64 -8.96 13.74 15.31
C VAL A 64 -7.75 13.25 16.11
N PHE A 65 -6.55 13.32 15.52
CA PHE A 65 -5.34 12.76 16.14
C PHE A 65 -4.63 13.75 17.05
N PRO A 66 -3.98 13.28 18.13
CA PRO A 66 -3.12 14.11 18.95
C PRO A 66 -1.90 14.59 18.13
N ARG A 67 -1.41 15.79 18.44
CA ARG A 67 -0.28 16.43 17.73
C ARG A 67 0.99 15.58 17.71
N THR A 68 1.20 14.74 18.72
CA THR A 68 2.32 13.79 18.80
C THR A 68 2.40 12.84 17.61
N ARG A 69 1.28 12.55 16.94
CA ARG A 69 1.21 11.61 15.81
C ARG A 69 1.31 12.28 14.44
N TRP A 70 1.21 13.60 14.37
CA TRP A 70 1.15 14.31 13.09
C TRP A 70 2.42 14.13 12.26
N ALA A 71 3.60 14.19 12.91
CA ALA A 71 4.88 14.00 12.23
C ALA A 71 4.97 12.63 11.53
N ASN A 72 4.63 11.56 12.26
CA ASN A 72 4.66 10.20 11.72
C ASN A 72 3.67 10.03 10.55
N VAL A 73 2.43 10.49 10.71
CA VAL A 73 1.44 10.37 9.63
C VAL A 73 1.84 11.20 8.41
N ASN A 74 2.40 12.40 8.61
CA ASN A 74 2.89 13.23 7.51
C ASN A 74 4.02 12.54 6.71
N ASP A 75 4.97 11.89 7.39
CA ASP A 75 6.01 11.09 6.75
C ASP A 75 5.41 9.90 5.97
N GLN A 76 4.41 9.23 6.55
CA GLN A 76 3.71 8.13 5.90
C GLN A 76 2.87 8.59 4.69
N MET A 77 2.33 9.81 4.70
CA MET A 77 1.64 10.40 3.54
C MET A 77 2.57 10.54 2.34
N LEU A 78 3.78 11.07 2.55
CA LEU A 78 4.78 11.16 1.48
C LEU A 78 5.24 9.78 1.03
N ALA A 79 5.50 8.86 1.96
CA ALA A 79 5.89 7.49 1.65
C ALA A 79 4.83 6.77 0.81
N SER A 80 3.54 6.97 1.13
CA SER A 80 2.43 6.42 0.36
C SER A 80 2.33 7.03 -1.03
N LEU A 81 2.46 8.36 -1.15
CA LEU A 81 2.43 9.08 -2.42
C LEU A 81 3.53 8.62 -3.39
N LEU A 82 4.72 8.31 -2.86
CA LEU A 82 5.89 7.87 -3.60
C LEU A 82 6.06 6.34 -3.65
N TYR A 83 5.06 5.59 -3.18
CA TYR A 83 5.03 4.12 -3.23
C TYR A 83 6.19 3.42 -2.49
N TYR A 84 6.64 3.95 -1.32
CA TYR A 84 7.59 3.26 -0.43
C TYR A 84 7.09 3.12 1.02
N GLN A 85 5.78 3.21 1.24
CA GLN A 85 5.14 3.09 2.57
C GLN A 85 5.45 1.76 3.26
N ASN A 86 5.56 0.68 2.50
CA ASN A 86 5.92 -0.63 3.03
C ASN A 86 7.31 -0.65 3.70
N TRP A 87 8.29 0.00 3.10
CA TRP A 87 9.65 0.12 3.65
C TRP A 87 9.69 1.03 4.87
N LYS A 88 8.89 2.10 4.85
CA LYS A 88 8.73 2.98 6.01
C LYS A 88 8.13 2.24 7.20
N LEU A 89 7.12 1.39 6.96
CA LEU A 89 6.49 0.58 8.01
C LEU A 89 7.41 -0.56 8.48
N ALA A 90 8.17 -1.19 7.59
CA ALA A 90 9.17 -2.19 7.95
C ALA A 90 10.20 -1.61 8.94
N ALA A 91 10.79 -0.46 8.60
CA ALA A 91 11.73 0.22 9.49
C ALA A 91 11.10 0.66 10.82
N GLN A 92 9.83 1.08 10.81
CA GLN A 92 9.12 1.46 12.04
C GLN A 92 8.71 0.26 12.89
N SER A 93 8.46 -0.90 12.29
CA SER A 93 8.01 -2.09 13.03
C SER A 93 9.09 -2.67 13.93
N GLU A 94 10.35 -2.51 13.58
CA GLU A 94 11.49 -2.84 14.44
C GLU A 94 11.51 -1.94 15.70
N ASP A 95 11.16 -0.65 15.55
CA ASP A 95 11.04 0.30 16.66
C ASP A 95 9.75 0.10 17.49
N TYR A 96 8.64 -0.33 16.84
CA TYR A 96 7.31 -0.41 17.45
C TYR A 96 6.98 -1.71 18.16
N ALA A 97 7.69 -2.79 17.91
CA ALA A 97 7.58 -4.02 18.70
C ALA A 97 7.81 -3.74 20.19
N GLN A 98 8.51 -2.64 20.49
CA GLN A 98 8.85 -2.21 21.85
C GLN A 98 7.86 -1.20 22.48
N ALA A 99 6.95 -0.57 21.74
CA ALA A 99 6.24 0.63 22.24
C ALA A 99 4.70 0.59 22.27
N GLY A 100 4.04 -0.48 21.86
CA GLY A 100 2.57 -0.63 21.97
C GLY A 100 1.74 0.48 21.28
N THR A 101 2.16 0.98 20.13
CA THR A 101 1.60 2.16 19.48
C THR A 101 0.31 1.89 18.71
N ALA A 102 -0.57 2.90 18.71
CA ALA A 102 -1.85 2.83 17.99
C ALA A 102 -1.65 2.78 16.46
N VAL A 103 -2.45 1.95 15.81
CA VAL A 103 -2.44 1.66 14.36
C VAL A 103 -2.51 2.92 13.50
N SER A 104 -1.72 2.98 12.42
CA SER A 104 -1.72 4.09 11.46
C SER A 104 -2.93 4.06 10.52
N PRO A 105 -3.55 5.23 10.22
CA PRO A 105 -4.60 5.32 9.21
C PRO A 105 -4.13 5.01 7.79
N LEU A 106 -2.82 5.03 7.53
CA LEU A 106 -2.22 4.77 6.22
C LEU A 106 -1.52 3.40 6.15
N GLN A 107 -1.62 2.59 7.21
CA GLN A 107 -0.92 1.30 7.27
C GLN A 107 -1.23 0.41 6.07
N HIS A 108 -2.50 0.29 5.68
CA HIS A 108 -2.94 -0.58 4.57
C HIS A 108 -2.28 -0.25 3.21
N LEU A 109 -1.75 0.97 3.02
CA LEU A 109 -1.11 1.41 1.77
C LEU A 109 0.24 0.73 1.49
N TRP A 110 0.75 -0.08 2.43
CA TRP A 110 1.94 -0.88 2.21
C TRP A 110 1.80 -1.80 0.98
N SER A 111 0.66 -2.46 0.82
CA SER A 111 0.44 -3.38 -0.31
C SER A 111 0.37 -2.64 -1.65
N MET A 112 -0.18 -1.41 -1.65
CA MET A 112 -0.16 -0.54 -2.84
C MET A 112 1.25 -0.10 -3.21
N SER A 113 2.13 0.09 -2.21
CA SER A 113 3.54 0.41 -2.45
C SER A 113 4.26 -0.78 -3.09
N VAL A 114 4.07 -1.99 -2.57
CA VAL A 114 4.58 -3.23 -3.19
C VAL A 114 4.09 -3.37 -4.63
N GLN A 115 2.79 -3.16 -4.88
CA GLN A 115 2.23 -3.21 -6.24
C GLN A 115 2.82 -2.15 -7.16
N GLY A 116 3.00 -0.92 -6.70
CA GLY A 116 3.58 0.17 -7.49
C GLY A 116 5.01 -0.12 -7.93
N GLN A 117 5.84 -0.60 -6.99
CA GLN A 117 7.21 -1.03 -7.26
C GLN A 117 7.23 -2.20 -8.26
N PHE A 118 6.39 -3.19 -8.06
CA PHE A 118 6.21 -4.31 -8.98
C PHE A 118 5.79 -3.86 -10.37
N TYR A 119 4.83 -2.93 -10.50
CA TYR A 119 4.38 -2.45 -11.80
C TYR A 119 5.50 -1.75 -12.57
N LEU A 120 6.30 -0.94 -11.88
CA LEU A 120 7.47 -0.31 -12.49
C LEU A 120 8.47 -1.36 -12.98
N MET A 121 8.81 -2.34 -12.13
CA MET A 121 9.73 -3.44 -12.46
C MET A 121 9.25 -4.22 -13.68
N ILE A 122 7.97 -4.61 -13.74
CA ILE A 122 7.42 -5.38 -14.88
C ILE A 122 7.34 -4.55 -16.15
N ILE A 123 7.04 -3.25 -16.08
CA ILE A 123 7.10 -2.38 -17.27
C ILE A 123 8.50 -2.37 -17.84
N LEU A 124 9.52 -2.16 -17.00
CA LEU A 124 10.91 -2.12 -17.43
C LEU A 124 11.37 -3.49 -17.99
N LEU A 125 11.00 -4.58 -17.31
CA LEU A 125 11.29 -5.94 -17.77
C LEU A 125 10.65 -6.25 -19.13
N CYS A 126 9.36 -5.94 -19.30
CA CYS A 126 8.65 -6.15 -20.56
C CYS A 126 9.22 -5.28 -21.70
N CYS A 127 9.62 -4.03 -21.39
CA CYS A 127 10.26 -3.15 -22.36
C CYS A 127 11.64 -3.69 -22.79
N GLY A 128 12.48 -4.07 -21.81
CA GLY A 128 13.81 -4.61 -22.08
C GLY A 128 13.76 -5.93 -22.85
N LEU A 129 12.91 -6.87 -22.38
CA LEU A 129 12.76 -8.17 -23.03
C LEU A 129 12.12 -8.05 -24.42
N GLY A 130 11.12 -7.17 -24.58
CA GLY A 130 10.50 -6.89 -25.88
C GLY A 130 11.50 -6.28 -26.86
N TRP A 131 12.34 -5.33 -26.41
CA TRP A 131 13.41 -4.76 -27.22
C TRP A 131 14.45 -5.83 -27.62
N LEU A 132 14.87 -6.69 -26.67
CA LEU A 132 15.84 -7.76 -26.89
C LEU A 132 15.32 -8.77 -27.93
N LEU A 133 14.08 -9.23 -27.79
CA LEU A 133 13.42 -10.16 -28.69
C LEU A 133 13.31 -9.55 -30.12
N HIS A 134 12.84 -8.31 -30.21
CA HIS A 134 12.70 -7.62 -31.48
C HIS A 134 14.05 -7.44 -32.21
N ARG A 135 15.13 -7.20 -31.44
CA ARG A 135 16.47 -6.96 -31.99
C ARG A 135 17.18 -8.24 -32.45
N PHE A 136 17.07 -9.34 -31.67
CA PHE A 136 17.85 -10.55 -31.87
C PHE A 136 17.03 -11.75 -32.34
N TRP A 137 15.73 -11.81 -32.04
CA TRP A 137 14.83 -12.90 -32.39
C TRP A 137 13.49 -12.37 -32.88
N PRO A 138 13.44 -11.69 -34.04
CA PRO A 138 12.21 -11.12 -34.57
C PRO A 138 11.14 -12.20 -34.78
N GLY A 139 9.89 -11.91 -34.38
CA GLY A 139 8.76 -12.84 -34.50
C GLY A 139 8.62 -13.86 -33.36
N LYS A 140 9.54 -13.91 -32.39
CA LYS A 140 9.36 -14.74 -31.20
C LYS A 140 8.48 -14.04 -30.16
N SER A 141 7.55 -14.82 -29.56
CA SER A 141 6.66 -14.35 -28.53
C SER A 141 7.39 -14.14 -27.19
N ILE A 142 6.96 -13.12 -26.42
CA ILE A 142 7.48 -12.82 -25.09
C ILE A 142 7.02 -13.83 -24.03
N PHE A 143 6.00 -14.64 -24.28
CA PHE A 143 5.36 -15.49 -23.24
C PHE A 143 6.31 -16.53 -22.66
N ILE A 144 7.12 -17.21 -23.50
CA ILE A 144 8.03 -18.26 -23.01
C ILE A 144 9.17 -17.69 -22.14
N PRO A 145 9.98 -16.71 -22.61
CA PRO A 145 11.04 -16.15 -21.77
C PRO A 145 10.47 -15.46 -20.50
N MET A 146 9.30 -14.85 -20.58
CA MET A 146 8.63 -14.29 -19.41
C MET A 146 8.23 -15.39 -18.42
N ALA A 147 7.69 -16.52 -18.88
CA ALA A 147 7.33 -17.64 -18.02
C ALA A 147 8.55 -18.19 -17.26
N VAL A 148 9.70 -18.29 -17.93
CA VAL A 148 10.96 -18.73 -17.27
C VAL A 148 11.40 -17.73 -16.19
N ILE A 149 11.43 -16.43 -16.52
CA ILE A 149 11.83 -15.39 -15.56
C ILE A 149 10.88 -15.37 -14.35
N LEU A 150 9.57 -15.39 -14.59
CA LEU A 150 8.57 -15.39 -13.54
C LEU A 150 8.62 -16.68 -12.70
N GLY A 151 8.84 -17.83 -13.31
CA GLY A 151 9.00 -19.11 -12.62
C GLY A 151 10.19 -19.11 -11.66
N ILE A 152 11.36 -18.69 -12.14
CA ILE A 152 12.57 -18.55 -11.32
C ILE A 152 12.33 -17.52 -10.21
N GLY A 153 11.77 -16.35 -10.56
CA GLY A 153 11.46 -15.29 -9.59
C GLY A 153 10.46 -15.74 -8.52
N THR A 154 9.45 -16.54 -8.88
CA THR A 154 8.49 -17.11 -7.92
C THR A 154 9.22 -18.00 -6.91
N VAL A 155 10.08 -18.92 -7.37
CA VAL A 155 10.80 -19.82 -6.47
C VAL A 155 11.76 -19.06 -5.57
N LEU A 156 12.56 -18.15 -6.11
CA LEU A 156 13.53 -17.37 -5.33
C LEU A 156 12.85 -16.50 -4.27
N SER A 157 11.79 -15.78 -4.65
CA SER A 157 11.03 -14.94 -3.73
C SER A 157 10.30 -15.77 -2.67
N PHE A 158 9.76 -16.95 -3.01
CA PHE A 158 9.11 -17.83 -2.05
C PHE A 158 10.10 -18.40 -1.03
N VAL A 159 11.28 -18.87 -1.48
CA VAL A 159 12.34 -19.33 -0.59
C VAL A 159 12.78 -18.20 0.35
N TYR A 160 12.94 -17.00 -0.16
CA TYR A 160 13.28 -15.83 0.64
C TYR A 160 12.16 -15.49 1.65
N ALA A 161 10.88 -15.58 1.25
CA ALA A 161 9.77 -15.39 2.19
C ALA A 161 9.74 -16.42 3.31
N ILE A 162 10.06 -17.70 3.03
CA ILE A 162 10.18 -18.74 4.06
C ILE A 162 11.35 -18.46 5.00
N TYR A 163 12.47 -17.99 4.47
CA TYR A 163 13.62 -17.61 5.28
C TYR A 163 13.25 -16.46 6.24
N LEU A 164 12.71 -15.35 5.72
CA LEU A 164 12.30 -14.22 6.55
C LEU A 164 11.15 -14.56 7.51
N HIS A 165 10.28 -15.50 7.14
CA HIS A 165 9.20 -15.96 8.01
C HIS A 165 9.74 -16.57 9.33
N ARG A 166 10.92 -17.19 9.28
CA ARG A 166 11.57 -17.75 10.45
C ARG A 166 12.40 -16.75 11.24
N GLU A 167 13.04 -15.82 10.54
CA GLU A 167 13.97 -14.86 11.15
C GLU A 167 13.27 -13.62 11.69
N ASN A 168 12.40 -13.00 10.88
CA ASN A 168 11.69 -11.77 11.23
C ASN A 168 10.37 -11.64 10.47
N GLN A 169 9.30 -12.18 11.03
CA GLN A 169 7.98 -12.17 10.39
C GLN A 169 7.42 -10.75 10.19
N MET A 170 7.75 -9.81 11.07
CA MET A 170 7.26 -8.44 10.93
C MET A 170 7.88 -7.73 9.71
N LEU A 171 9.19 -7.91 9.51
CA LEU A 171 9.88 -7.44 8.30
C LEU A 171 9.31 -8.14 7.06
N ASN A 172 9.18 -9.48 7.12
CA ASN A 172 8.63 -10.31 6.05
C ASN A 172 7.26 -9.83 5.57
N TYR A 173 6.41 -9.38 6.51
CA TYR A 173 5.06 -8.92 6.20
C TYR A 173 5.04 -7.71 5.25
N TYR A 174 6.00 -6.78 5.40
CA TYR A 174 6.08 -5.54 4.62
C TYR A 174 7.10 -5.57 3.48
N ASP A 175 8.04 -6.53 3.49
CA ASP A 175 9.11 -6.56 2.51
C ASP A 175 8.60 -6.84 1.08
N THR A 176 9.13 -6.08 0.12
CA THR A 176 8.73 -6.23 -1.28
C THR A 176 9.18 -7.57 -1.84
N TRP A 177 10.44 -7.97 -1.59
CA TRP A 177 11.03 -9.16 -2.19
C TRP A 177 10.36 -10.43 -1.72
N SER A 178 9.94 -10.48 -0.46
CA SER A 178 9.22 -11.61 0.12
C SER A 178 7.77 -11.73 -0.37
N ARG A 179 7.21 -10.67 -0.98
CA ARG A 179 5.84 -10.63 -1.52
C ARG A 179 5.77 -10.81 -3.04
N LEU A 180 6.92 -10.70 -3.75
CA LEU A 180 6.91 -10.77 -5.22
C LEU A 180 6.42 -12.11 -5.77
N TRP A 181 6.64 -13.22 -5.07
CA TRP A 181 6.22 -14.54 -5.55
C TRP A 181 4.70 -14.67 -5.74
N GLU A 182 3.90 -13.97 -4.93
CA GLU A 182 2.45 -13.93 -5.07
C GLU A 182 2.04 -13.23 -6.39
N LEU A 183 2.69 -12.13 -6.71
CA LEU A 183 2.51 -11.38 -7.95
C LEU A 183 3.05 -12.15 -9.17
N PHE A 184 4.21 -12.78 -9.02
CA PHE A 184 4.82 -13.59 -10.08
C PHE A 184 4.01 -14.84 -10.38
N LEU A 185 3.46 -15.52 -9.36
CA LEU A 185 2.58 -16.66 -9.54
C LEU A 185 1.34 -16.29 -10.38
N GLY A 186 0.72 -15.14 -10.07
CA GLY A 186 -0.36 -14.60 -10.90
C GLY A 186 0.07 -14.34 -12.34
N GLY A 187 1.24 -13.72 -12.52
CA GLY A 187 1.83 -13.48 -13.84
C GLY A 187 2.19 -14.77 -14.58
N LEU A 188 2.72 -15.76 -13.89
CA LEU A 188 3.03 -17.07 -14.45
C LEU A 188 1.75 -17.75 -14.98
N LEU A 189 0.66 -17.70 -14.20
CA LEU A 189 -0.64 -18.17 -14.67
C LEU A 189 -1.10 -17.43 -15.93
N ALA A 190 -0.85 -16.11 -16.04
CA ALA A 190 -1.20 -15.33 -17.22
C ALA A 190 -0.42 -15.77 -18.49
N THR A 191 0.75 -16.40 -18.34
CA THR A 191 1.50 -16.94 -19.50
C THR A 191 0.89 -18.21 -20.07
N VAL A 192 0.17 -19.00 -19.26
CA VAL A 192 -0.33 -20.33 -19.65
C VAL A 192 -1.85 -20.40 -19.72
N ILE A 193 -2.57 -19.42 -19.20
CA ILE A 193 -4.04 -19.46 -19.05
C ILE A 193 -4.77 -19.70 -20.39
N HIS A 194 -4.23 -19.18 -21.49
CA HIS A 194 -4.82 -19.36 -22.82
C HIS A 194 -4.76 -20.81 -23.33
N LYS A 195 -3.97 -21.69 -22.69
CA LYS A 195 -3.87 -23.13 -23.00
C LYS A 195 -4.75 -23.97 -22.09
N ILE A 196 -5.35 -23.36 -21.05
CA ILE A 196 -6.15 -24.05 -20.06
C ILE A 196 -7.62 -23.83 -20.39
N GLU A 197 -8.27 -24.85 -20.91
CA GLU A 197 -9.70 -24.85 -21.19
C GLU A 197 -10.43 -25.82 -20.27
N VAL A 198 -11.31 -25.30 -19.42
CA VAL A 198 -12.18 -26.13 -18.59
C VAL A 198 -13.54 -26.22 -19.25
N ARG A 199 -13.74 -27.25 -20.07
CA ARG A 199 -15.02 -27.51 -20.77
C ARG A 199 -16.06 -28.15 -19.87
N ASN A 200 -15.62 -29.00 -18.92
CA ASN A 200 -16.54 -29.71 -18.02
C ASN A 200 -17.08 -28.74 -16.96
N HIS A 201 -18.40 -28.53 -16.97
CA HIS A 201 -19.09 -27.64 -16.02
C HIS A 201 -18.99 -28.09 -14.57
N TRP A 202 -18.91 -29.39 -14.29
CA TRP A 202 -18.74 -29.92 -12.93
C TRP A 202 -17.35 -29.57 -12.36
N VAL A 203 -16.30 -29.66 -13.17
CA VAL A 203 -14.94 -29.26 -12.77
C VAL A 203 -14.92 -27.76 -12.49
N ARG A 204 -15.52 -26.95 -13.35
CA ARG A 204 -15.63 -25.51 -13.16
C ARG A 204 -16.38 -25.15 -11.89
N TRP A 205 -17.50 -25.83 -11.65
CA TRP A 205 -18.29 -25.66 -10.43
C TRP A 205 -17.48 -26.00 -9.19
N PHE A 206 -16.79 -27.14 -9.18
CA PHE A 206 -15.92 -27.59 -8.09
C PHE A 206 -14.80 -26.60 -7.81
N LEU A 207 -14.08 -26.13 -8.84
CA LEU A 207 -13.02 -25.11 -8.69
C LEU A 207 -13.54 -23.81 -8.09
N THR A 208 -14.73 -23.36 -8.53
CA THR A 208 -15.31 -22.11 -8.01
C THR A 208 -15.72 -22.25 -6.54
N VAL A 209 -16.41 -23.34 -6.19
CA VAL A 209 -16.88 -23.58 -4.81
C VAL A 209 -15.71 -23.74 -3.86
N ILE A 210 -14.71 -24.56 -4.19
CA ILE A 210 -13.52 -24.74 -3.35
C ILE A 210 -12.73 -23.45 -3.25
N GLY A 211 -12.55 -22.73 -4.35
CA GLY A 211 -11.85 -21.44 -4.34
C GLY A 211 -12.53 -20.42 -3.43
N LEU A 212 -13.85 -20.26 -3.54
CA LEU A 212 -14.60 -19.36 -2.67
C LEU A 212 -14.58 -19.82 -1.21
N PHE A 213 -14.79 -21.11 -0.96
CA PHE A 213 -14.76 -21.69 0.38
C PHE A 213 -13.40 -21.43 1.05
N ALA A 214 -12.30 -21.68 0.34
CA ALA A 214 -10.96 -21.45 0.87
C ALA A 214 -10.70 -19.97 1.18
N ILE A 215 -11.13 -19.03 0.31
CA ILE A 215 -10.97 -17.60 0.58
C ILE A 215 -11.78 -17.17 1.81
N PHE A 216 -13.03 -17.62 1.95
CA PHE A 216 -13.87 -17.25 3.10
C PHE A 216 -13.42 -17.88 4.41
N THR A 217 -12.85 -19.08 4.38
CA THR A 217 -12.38 -19.78 5.57
C THR A 217 -10.95 -19.42 5.96
N CYS A 218 -10.15 -18.82 5.08
CA CYS A 218 -8.75 -18.46 5.32
C CYS A 218 -8.57 -17.70 6.63
N GLY A 219 -9.32 -16.64 6.86
CA GLY A 219 -9.24 -15.84 8.11
C GLY A 219 -9.82 -16.53 9.35
N LEU A 220 -10.47 -17.69 9.21
CA LEU A 220 -10.92 -18.52 10.34
C LEU A 220 -9.85 -19.55 10.73
N ILE A 221 -9.10 -20.05 9.75
CA ILE A 221 -8.10 -21.12 9.91
C ILE A 221 -6.74 -20.55 10.28
N PHE A 222 -6.30 -19.47 9.60
CA PHE A 222 -4.95 -18.92 9.74
C PHE A 222 -4.96 -17.54 10.38
N ASN A 223 -3.93 -17.26 11.19
CA ASN A 223 -3.60 -15.90 11.62
C ASN A 223 -2.69 -15.24 10.57
N GLY A 224 -3.27 -14.42 9.69
CA GLY A 224 -2.53 -13.87 8.56
C GLY A 224 -1.37 -12.94 8.90
N VAL A 225 -1.31 -12.39 10.13
CA VAL A 225 -0.15 -11.56 10.55
C VAL A 225 1.06 -12.44 10.85
N ASP A 226 0.82 -13.59 11.50
CA ASP A 226 1.89 -14.48 11.94
C ASP A 226 2.29 -15.45 10.83
N GLU A 227 1.37 -15.79 9.91
CA GLU A 227 1.54 -16.87 8.94
C GLU A 227 1.82 -16.38 7.51
N PHE A 228 1.50 -15.09 7.18
CA PHE A 228 1.60 -14.56 5.82
C PHE A 228 2.62 -13.39 5.72
N PRO A 229 3.51 -13.39 4.71
CA PRO A 229 3.76 -14.45 3.71
C PRO A 229 4.50 -15.63 4.33
N GLY A 230 4.13 -16.83 3.87
CA GLY A 230 4.72 -18.07 4.33
C GLY A 230 4.12 -19.26 3.57
N PRO A 231 4.43 -20.51 3.97
CA PRO A 231 3.90 -21.69 3.29
C PRO A 231 2.38 -21.72 3.23
N TRP A 232 1.69 -21.25 4.27
CA TRP A 232 0.23 -21.24 4.35
C TRP A 232 -0.44 -20.22 3.42
N THR A 233 0.30 -19.25 2.91
CA THR A 233 -0.20 -18.33 1.87
C THR A 233 -0.62 -19.09 0.60
N LEU A 234 0.00 -20.25 0.32
CA LEU A 234 -0.39 -21.12 -0.80
C LEU A 234 -1.88 -21.51 -0.76
N TYR A 235 -2.46 -21.64 0.42
CA TYR A 235 -3.88 -21.99 0.58
C TYR A 235 -4.79 -21.00 -0.17
N VAL A 236 -4.58 -19.71 0.03
CA VAL A 236 -5.41 -18.67 -0.58
C VAL A 236 -4.99 -18.36 -2.03
N LEU A 237 -3.71 -18.55 -2.35
CA LEU A 237 -3.22 -18.36 -3.73
C LEU A 237 -3.73 -19.46 -4.66
N ILE A 238 -3.70 -20.72 -4.24
CA ILE A 238 -4.29 -21.85 -5.02
C ILE A 238 -5.80 -21.63 -5.21
N ALA A 239 -6.50 -21.18 -4.18
CA ALA A 239 -7.91 -20.80 -4.27
C ALA A 239 -8.14 -19.71 -5.34
N THR A 240 -7.27 -18.70 -5.37
CA THR A 240 -7.31 -17.63 -6.37
C THR A 240 -7.06 -18.15 -7.79
N VAL A 241 -6.08 -19.04 -7.95
CA VAL A 241 -5.80 -19.73 -9.23
C VAL A 241 -7.02 -20.52 -9.70
N PHE A 242 -7.69 -21.26 -8.81
CA PHE A 242 -8.91 -22.00 -9.15
C PHE A 242 -10.03 -21.07 -9.65
N LEU A 243 -10.22 -19.92 -9.00
CA LEU A 243 -11.23 -18.95 -9.45
C LEU A 243 -10.88 -18.33 -10.81
N ILE A 244 -9.61 -18.03 -11.07
CA ILE A 244 -9.17 -17.52 -12.37
C ILE A 244 -9.41 -18.55 -13.47
N ILE A 245 -9.05 -19.82 -13.24
CA ILE A 245 -9.25 -20.91 -14.20
C ILE A 245 -10.73 -21.16 -14.44
N ALA A 246 -11.54 -21.21 -13.38
CA ALA A 246 -12.98 -21.39 -13.49
C ALA A 246 -13.68 -20.24 -14.24
N GLY A 247 -13.14 -19.03 -14.15
CA GLY A 247 -13.63 -17.84 -14.84
C GLY A 247 -13.27 -17.77 -16.33
N GLN A 248 -12.41 -18.65 -16.82
CA GLN A 248 -12.03 -18.68 -18.23
C GLN A 248 -13.13 -19.37 -19.06
N ALA A 249 -13.71 -18.61 -20.01
CA ALA A 249 -14.66 -19.21 -20.95
C ALA A 249 -13.91 -19.97 -22.06
N PRO A 250 -14.32 -21.21 -22.44
CA PRO A 250 -13.81 -21.88 -23.64
C PRO A 250 -14.15 -21.08 -24.89
N GLU A 251 -13.37 -21.27 -25.95
CA GLU A 251 -13.67 -20.61 -27.23
C GLU A 251 -15.06 -20.99 -27.73
N GLY A 252 -15.89 -19.99 -28.06
CA GLY A 252 -17.25 -20.16 -28.57
C GLY A 252 -18.33 -20.41 -27.51
N GLU A 253 -17.99 -20.50 -26.21
CA GLU A 253 -18.96 -20.64 -25.13
C GLU A 253 -19.06 -19.34 -24.30
N GLU A 254 -20.32 -18.96 -23.98
CA GLU A 254 -20.59 -17.93 -22.98
C GLU A 254 -20.86 -18.57 -21.61
N LEU A 255 -20.28 -18.00 -20.55
CA LEU A 255 -20.57 -18.44 -19.18
C LEU A 255 -21.92 -17.90 -18.73
N THR A 256 -22.88 -18.77 -18.60
CA THR A 256 -24.26 -18.47 -18.24
C THR A 256 -24.65 -19.08 -16.90
N TRP A 257 -25.79 -18.68 -16.35
CA TRP A 257 -26.36 -19.30 -15.14
C TRP A 257 -26.62 -20.78 -15.26
N ARG A 258 -26.79 -21.30 -16.49
CA ARG A 258 -27.08 -22.69 -16.77
C ARG A 258 -25.84 -23.59 -16.74
N ASN A 259 -24.71 -23.12 -17.29
CA ASN A 259 -23.47 -23.90 -17.42
C ASN A 259 -22.38 -23.53 -16.39
N ALA A 260 -22.49 -22.37 -15.74
CA ALA A 260 -21.51 -21.88 -14.76
C ALA A 260 -22.17 -20.94 -13.72
N PRO A 261 -23.12 -21.42 -12.88
CA PRO A 261 -23.97 -20.57 -12.03
C PRO A 261 -23.15 -19.68 -11.08
N PHE A 262 -22.13 -20.22 -10.42
CA PHE A 262 -21.28 -19.42 -9.50
C PHE A 262 -20.41 -18.41 -10.22
N THR A 263 -19.86 -18.78 -11.37
CA THR A 263 -19.08 -17.85 -12.21
C THR A 263 -19.99 -16.75 -12.78
N ALA A 264 -21.21 -17.11 -13.22
CA ALA A 264 -22.20 -16.14 -13.66
C ALA A 264 -22.65 -15.22 -12.52
N PHE A 265 -22.78 -15.73 -11.29
CA PHE A 265 -23.01 -14.92 -10.10
C PHE A 265 -21.91 -13.92 -9.87
N LEU A 266 -20.64 -14.34 -9.90
CA LEU A 266 -19.48 -13.44 -9.77
C LEU A 266 -19.40 -12.40 -10.90
N ALA A 267 -19.87 -12.76 -12.10
CA ALA A 267 -19.96 -11.88 -13.26
C ALA A 267 -21.25 -11.03 -13.29
N SER A 268 -22.12 -11.13 -12.28
CA SER A 268 -23.36 -10.36 -12.20
C SER A 268 -23.12 -8.84 -12.14
N LYS A 269 -24.09 -8.06 -12.58
CA LYS A 269 -23.95 -6.58 -12.60
C LYS A 269 -23.56 -5.98 -11.25
N PRO A 270 -24.19 -6.35 -10.10
CA PRO A 270 -23.80 -5.77 -8.81
C PRO A 270 -22.36 -6.06 -8.42
N LEU A 271 -21.90 -7.32 -8.58
CA LEU A 271 -20.54 -7.71 -8.21
C LEU A 271 -19.50 -7.10 -9.16
N ARG A 272 -19.84 -6.94 -10.43
CA ARG A 272 -19.00 -6.27 -11.41
C ARG A 272 -18.85 -4.77 -11.11
N GLU A 273 -19.92 -4.10 -10.69
CA GLU A 273 -19.85 -2.71 -10.22
C GLU A 273 -19.04 -2.61 -8.93
N LEU A 274 -19.24 -3.50 -7.97
CA LEU A 274 -18.42 -3.57 -6.77
C LEU A 274 -16.93 -3.78 -7.10
N GLY A 275 -16.62 -4.65 -8.08
CA GLY A 275 -15.25 -4.84 -8.59
C GLY A 275 -14.65 -3.58 -9.22
N ARG A 276 -15.46 -2.73 -9.89
CA ARG A 276 -14.99 -1.42 -10.40
C ARG A 276 -14.64 -0.46 -9.27
N LEU A 277 -15.41 -0.51 -8.18
CA LEU A 277 -15.20 0.35 -7.01
C LEU A 277 -14.10 -0.18 -6.08
N ALA A 278 -13.64 -1.42 -6.26
CA ALA A 278 -12.77 -2.13 -5.30
C ALA A 278 -11.50 -1.35 -4.94
N TYR A 279 -10.86 -0.69 -5.91
CA TYR A 279 -9.68 0.13 -5.66
C TYR A 279 -9.99 1.33 -4.77
N ALA A 280 -11.00 2.11 -5.13
CA ALA A 280 -11.41 3.27 -4.34
C ALA A 280 -11.92 2.85 -2.95
N LEU A 281 -12.68 1.73 -2.86
CA LEU A 281 -13.13 1.17 -1.60
C LEU A 281 -11.96 0.75 -0.70
N TYR A 282 -10.95 0.09 -1.28
CA TYR A 282 -9.72 -0.26 -0.58
C TYR A 282 -9.00 0.97 -0.02
N MET A 283 -8.99 2.07 -0.75
CA MET A 283 -8.35 3.32 -0.32
C MET A 283 -9.09 3.99 0.85
N TRP A 284 -10.44 3.91 0.91
CA TRP A 284 -11.25 4.60 1.91
C TRP A 284 -11.51 3.81 3.20
N HIS A 285 -11.71 2.49 3.13
CA HIS A 285 -12.23 1.72 4.25
C HIS A 285 -11.36 1.77 5.52
N TRP A 286 -10.06 1.64 5.37
CA TRP A 286 -9.13 1.57 6.48
C TRP A 286 -8.92 2.92 7.18
N PRO A 287 -8.60 4.03 6.47
CA PRO A 287 -8.47 5.33 7.10
C PRO A 287 -9.72 5.76 7.85
N LEU A 288 -10.91 5.55 7.26
CA LEU A 288 -12.17 5.87 7.91
C LEU A 288 -12.39 5.06 9.18
N LEU A 289 -12.02 3.76 9.17
CA LEU A 289 -12.11 2.91 10.35
C LEU A 289 -11.22 3.43 11.47
N ILE A 290 -9.97 3.76 11.18
CA ILE A 290 -9.02 4.23 12.17
C ILE A 290 -9.40 5.63 12.70
N LEU A 291 -9.82 6.54 11.82
CA LEU A 291 -10.31 7.87 12.22
C LEU A 291 -11.56 7.75 13.13
N ALA A 292 -12.51 6.88 12.77
CA ALA A 292 -13.71 6.65 13.57
C ALA A 292 -13.39 6.06 14.95
N CYS A 293 -12.52 5.06 15.01
CA CYS A 293 -12.10 4.44 16.28
C CYS A 293 -11.37 5.43 17.17
N THR A 294 -10.49 6.26 16.60
CA THR A 294 -9.75 7.29 17.34
C THR A 294 -10.68 8.39 17.87
N HIS A 295 -11.59 8.88 17.02
CA HIS A 295 -12.58 9.90 17.43
C HIS A 295 -13.47 9.43 18.55
N LEU A 296 -13.94 8.18 18.48
CA LEU A 296 -14.80 7.56 19.51
C LEU A 296 -14.01 7.02 20.71
N LYS A 297 -12.68 7.20 20.75
CA LYS A 297 -11.77 6.70 21.80
C LYS A 297 -11.94 5.19 22.06
N ARG A 298 -12.18 4.41 21.01
CA ARG A 298 -12.35 2.96 21.10
C ARG A 298 -11.14 2.24 20.48
N PRO A 299 -10.44 1.39 21.24
CA PRO A 299 -9.27 0.65 20.72
C PRO A 299 -9.66 -0.38 19.65
N GLN A 300 -10.96 -0.75 19.63
CA GLN A 300 -11.47 -1.80 18.75
C GLN A 300 -12.80 -1.39 18.12
N PRO A 301 -12.99 -1.64 16.80
CA PRO A 301 -14.24 -1.34 16.13
C PRO A 301 -15.35 -2.28 16.61
N SER A 302 -16.50 -1.72 16.98
CA SER A 302 -17.72 -2.50 17.14
C SER A 302 -18.34 -2.84 15.78
N ASN A 303 -19.21 -3.86 15.73
CA ASN A 303 -19.93 -4.22 14.50
C ASN A 303 -20.68 -3.03 13.89
N LYS A 304 -21.28 -2.17 14.75
CA LYS A 304 -21.99 -0.96 14.30
C LYS A 304 -21.05 0.02 13.60
N ILE A 305 -19.87 0.26 14.17
CA ILE A 305 -18.84 1.12 13.55
C ILE A 305 -18.37 0.51 12.23
N GLY A 306 -18.13 -0.81 12.20
CA GLY A 306 -17.72 -1.51 10.99
C GLY A 306 -18.73 -1.37 9.85
N ILE A 307 -20.01 -1.58 10.13
CA ILE A 307 -21.08 -1.43 9.12
C ILE A 307 -21.19 0.02 8.65
N PHE A 308 -21.18 1.00 9.57
CA PHE A 308 -21.22 2.42 9.24
C PHE A 308 -20.05 2.81 8.33
N VAL A 309 -18.81 2.44 8.71
CA VAL A 309 -17.62 2.72 7.92
C VAL A 309 -17.69 2.05 6.55
N LEU A 310 -18.18 0.82 6.45
CA LEU A 310 -18.34 0.15 5.16
C LEU A 310 -19.29 0.90 4.24
N VAL A 311 -20.45 1.34 4.75
CA VAL A 311 -21.44 2.11 3.96
C VAL A 311 -20.85 3.46 3.51
N VAL A 312 -20.23 4.20 4.43
CA VAL A 312 -19.58 5.49 4.08
C VAL A 312 -18.46 5.28 3.07
N SER A 313 -17.64 4.22 3.24
CA SER A 313 -16.57 3.89 2.29
C SER A 313 -17.10 3.56 0.91
N LEU A 314 -18.21 2.84 0.80
CA LEU A 314 -18.86 2.54 -0.49
C LEU A 314 -19.36 3.82 -1.19
N VAL A 315 -19.98 4.71 -0.43
CA VAL A 315 -20.46 6.00 -0.97
C VAL A 315 -19.29 6.85 -1.47
N LEU A 316 -18.23 7.01 -0.65
CA LEU A 316 -17.04 7.76 -1.04
C LEU A 316 -16.29 7.10 -2.19
N ALA A 317 -16.21 5.77 -2.22
CA ALA A 317 -15.62 5.02 -3.32
C ALA A 317 -16.38 5.26 -4.63
N TRP A 318 -17.72 5.26 -4.59
CA TRP A 318 -18.54 5.55 -5.74
C TRP A 318 -18.29 6.97 -6.28
N PHE A 319 -18.29 7.99 -5.40
CA PHE A 319 -17.97 9.36 -5.78
C PHE A 319 -16.57 9.50 -6.37
N THR A 320 -15.57 8.93 -5.69
CA THR A 320 -14.17 9.01 -6.12
C THR A 320 -13.97 8.31 -7.46
N HIS A 321 -14.56 7.11 -7.63
CA HIS A 321 -14.46 6.36 -8.88
C HIS A 321 -15.11 7.13 -10.03
N HIS A 322 -16.33 7.61 -9.83
CA HIS A 322 -17.12 8.24 -10.92
C HIS A 322 -16.61 9.64 -11.31
N TYR A 323 -16.22 10.45 -10.32
CA TYR A 323 -15.85 11.85 -10.56
C TYR A 323 -14.35 12.10 -10.68
N ILE A 324 -13.49 11.22 -10.17
CA ILE A 324 -12.03 11.40 -10.19
C ILE A 324 -11.34 10.34 -11.03
N GLU A 325 -11.54 9.03 -10.72
CA GLU A 325 -10.80 7.95 -11.36
C GLU A 325 -11.21 7.79 -12.84
N GLU A 326 -12.50 7.60 -13.13
CA GLU A 326 -12.98 7.30 -14.47
C GLU A 326 -12.72 8.42 -15.48
N PRO A 327 -12.94 9.71 -15.18
CA PRO A 327 -12.64 10.81 -16.09
C PRO A 327 -11.14 10.93 -16.42
N LEU A 328 -10.27 10.62 -15.47
CA LEU A 328 -8.83 10.73 -15.65
C LEU A 328 -8.20 9.49 -16.29
N ARG A 329 -8.91 8.37 -16.27
CA ARG A 329 -8.47 7.12 -16.89
C ARG A 329 -8.36 7.26 -18.42
N LEU A 330 -7.28 6.76 -19.01
CA LEU A 330 -7.15 6.71 -20.47
C LEU A 330 -8.08 5.64 -21.02
N LYS A 331 -9.13 6.05 -21.76
CA LYS A 331 -10.00 5.11 -22.48
C LYS A 331 -9.18 4.39 -23.56
N LYS A 332 -9.32 3.07 -23.67
CA LYS A 332 -8.84 2.35 -24.85
C LYS A 332 -9.60 2.94 -26.06
N LYS A 333 -8.89 3.40 -27.08
CA LYS A 333 -9.50 3.58 -28.40
C LYS A 333 -10.04 2.20 -28.80
N GLN A 334 -11.34 2.07 -28.93
CA GLN A 334 -11.90 0.92 -29.65
C GLN A 334 -11.25 0.92 -31.02
N PRO A 335 -10.79 -0.24 -31.53
CA PRO A 335 -10.48 -0.32 -32.95
C PRO A 335 -11.79 0.05 -33.65
N THR A 336 -11.79 1.13 -34.37
CA THR A 336 -12.85 1.38 -35.36
C THR A 336 -12.79 0.15 -36.26
N ALA A 337 -13.88 -0.62 -36.34
CA ALA A 337 -13.99 -1.68 -37.32
C ALA A 337 -13.49 -1.08 -38.63
N ALA A 338 -12.49 -1.73 -39.23
CA ALA A 338 -11.98 -1.30 -40.51
C ALA A 338 -13.18 -1.33 -41.48
N GLN A 339 -13.76 -0.17 -41.70
CA GLN A 339 -14.45 0.08 -42.93
C GLN A 339 -13.33 0.11 -43.95
N ASP A 340 -13.30 -0.93 -44.79
CA ASP A 340 -12.52 -0.95 -46.02
C ASP A 340 -12.99 0.20 -46.94
N GLY A 341 -12.52 1.38 -46.65
CA GLY A 341 -12.68 2.60 -47.39
C GLY A 341 -11.40 3.38 -47.28
N VAL A 342 -10.79 3.67 -48.42
CA VAL A 342 -9.64 4.54 -48.59
C VAL A 342 -9.91 5.81 -47.77
N VAL A 343 -9.25 5.95 -46.63
CA VAL A 343 -9.34 7.17 -45.80
C VAL A 343 -8.47 8.20 -46.54
N GLU A 344 -9.08 9.00 -47.37
CA GLU A 344 -8.45 10.21 -47.88
C GLU A 344 -7.99 11.05 -46.69
N LYS A 345 -6.69 11.32 -46.64
CA LYS A 345 -6.13 12.18 -45.58
C LYS A 345 -6.75 13.56 -45.76
N PRO A 346 -7.47 14.11 -44.75
CA PRO A 346 -8.11 15.41 -44.89
C PRO A 346 -7.11 16.47 -45.32
N ALA A 347 -7.49 17.31 -46.27
CA ALA A 347 -6.64 18.34 -46.84
C ALA A 347 -6.03 19.23 -45.75
N PHE A 348 -4.84 19.74 -45.95
CA PHE A 348 -4.11 20.59 -45.01
C PHE A 348 -5.00 21.73 -44.45
N LYS A 349 -5.86 22.31 -45.31
CA LYS A 349 -6.80 23.36 -44.95
C LYS A 349 -7.88 22.91 -43.93
N GLU A 350 -8.35 21.67 -44.02
CA GLU A 350 -9.30 21.10 -43.05
C GLU A 350 -8.63 20.79 -41.70
N ARG A 351 -7.36 20.37 -41.72
CA ARG A 351 -6.56 20.18 -40.48
C ARG A 351 -6.33 21.51 -39.77
N LEU A 352 -6.04 22.57 -40.53
CA LEU A 352 -5.87 23.92 -40.01
C LEU A 352 -7.17 24.49 -39.43
N LEU A 353 -8.29 24.35 -40.15
CA LEU A 353 -9.61 24.75 -39.67
C LEU A 353 -10.10 23.94 -38.48
N ALA A 354 -9.78 22.63 -38.40
CA ALA A 354 -10.06 21.80 -37.23
C ALA A 354 -9.21 22.20 -36.01
N ALA A 355 -7.98 22.67 -36.25
CA ALA A 355 -7.11 23.18 -35.17
C ALA A 355 -7.53 24.55 -34.66
N LEU A 356 -8.14 25.39 -35.53
CA LEU A 356 -8.62 26.72 -35.21
C LEU A 356 -10.06 26.74 -34.67
N ARG A 357 -10.81 25.63 -34.74
CA ARG A 357 -12.12 25.54 -34.07
C ARG A 357 -11.91 25.68 -32.56
N PRO A 358 -12.53 26.62 -31.86
CA PRO A 358 -12.41 26.75 -30.41
C PRO A 358 -12.82 25.42 -29.81
N LYS A 359 -11.87 24.74 -29.16
CA LYS A 359 -12.16 23.51 -28.41
C LYS A 359 -13.20 23.84 -27.37
N ARG A 360 -14.39 23.33 -27.58
CA ARG A 360 -15.57 23.45 -26.74
C ARG A 360 -15.17 23.35 -25.26
N SER A 361 -15.36 24.47 -24.55
CA SER A 361 -15.18 24.72 -23.12
C SER A 361 -13.93 24.13 -22.49
N TRP A 362 -13.04 24.97 -22.02
CA TRP A 362 -11.89 24.67 -21.18
C TRP A 362 -12.30 23.98 -19.86
N LEU A 363 -13.56 24.09 -19.47
CA LEU A 363 -14.16 23.58 -18.24
C LEU A 363 -14.87 22.24 -18.50
N THR A 364 -14.13 21.21 -18.92
CA THR A 364 -14.66 19.85 -18.86
C THR A 364 -14.44 19.30 -17.47
N TRP A 365 -15.36 18.46 -16.97
CA TRP A 365 -15.17 17.78 -15.67
C TRP A 365 -13.82 17.08 -15.55
N LYS A 366 -13.31 16.56 -16.65
CA LYS A 366 -11.98 15.95 -16.73
C LYS A 366 -10.84 16.93 -16.42
N SER A 367 -10.90 18.17 -16.93
CA SER A 367 -9.88 19.19 -16.61
C SER A 367 -9.98 19.64 -15.16
N ILE A 368 -11.20 19.80 -14.64
CA ILE A 368 -11.43 20.15 -13.23
C ILE A 368 -10.83 19.06 -12.32
N ALA A 369 -11.16 17.78 -12.55
CA ALA A 369 -10.62 16.66 -11.78
C ALA A 369 -9.08 16.57 -11.90
N GLY A 370 -8.54 16.79 -13.09
CA GLY A 370 -7.07 16.80 -13.30
C GLY A 370 -6.38 17.93 -12.55
N THR A 371 -6.92 19.15 -12.63
CA THR A 371 -6.39 20.30 -11.89
C THR A 371 -6.47 20.08 -10.37
N LEU A 372 -7.61 19.57 -9.88
CA LEU A 372 -7.77 19.24 -8.46
C LEU A 372 -6.69 18.27 -7.98
N VAL A 373 -6.45 17.17 -8.70
CA VAL A 373 -5.43 16.19 -8.33
C VAL A 373 -4.04 16.83 -8.33
N VAL A 374 -3.70 17.64 -9.33
CA VAL A 374 -2.40 18.33 -9.39
C VAL A 374 -2.24 19.29 -8.21
N VAL A 375 -3.23 20.13 -7.94
CA VAL A 375 -3.22 21.07 -6.80
C VAL A 375 -3.07 20.33 -5.48
N LEU A 376 -3.86 19.29 -5.24
CA LEU A 376 -3.77 18.48 -4.02
C LEU A 376 -2.40 17.82 -3.88
N THR A 377 -1.79 17.34 -4.97
CA THR A 377 -0.44 16.76 -4.95
C THR A 377 0.58 17.80 -4.51
N PHE A 378 0.54 19.02 -5.08
CA PHE A 378 1.44 20.11 -4.66
C PHE A 378 1.18 20.53 -3.21
N CYS A 379 -0.07 20.57 -2.76
CA CYS A 379 -0.41 20.87 -1.37
C CYS A 379 0.16 19.81 -0.41
N LEU A 380 0.03 18.53 -0.74
CA LEU A 380 0.58 17.44 0.09
C LEU A 380 2.10 17.51 0.21
N VAL A 381 2.79 17.68 -0.93
CA VAL A 381 4.26 17.80 -0.94
C VAL A 381 4.71 19.09 -0.26
N GLY A 382 4.07 20.21 -0.56
CA GLY A 382 4.35 21.51 0.05
C GLY A 382 4.13 21.50 1.56
N PHE A 383 3.04 20.88 2.03
CA PHE A 383 2.78 20.69 3.45
C PHE A 383 3.89 19.87 4.12
N HIS A 384 4.28 18.73 3.49
CA HIS A 384 5.36 17.90 4.03
C HIS A 384 6.69 18.66 4.16
N ILE A 385 7.08 19.40 3.13
CA ILE A 385 8.33 20.19 3.14
C ILE A 385 8.26 21.30 4.20
N SER A 386 7.15 22.04 4.26
CA SER A 386 6.96 23.12 5.23
C SER A 386 6.94 22.60 6.66
N TRP A 387 6.29 21.44 6.88
CA TRP A 387 6.27 20.77 8.16
C TRP A 387 7.67 20.34 8.61
N LYS A 388 8.46 19.71 7.73
CA LYS A 388 9.85 19.35 8.05
C LYS A 388 10.71 20.57 8.37
N ARG A 389 10.59 21.65 7.60
CA ARG A 389 11.31 22.90 7.88
C ARG A 389 10.92 23.47 9.24
N TYR A 390 9.63 23.51 9.55
CA TYR A 390 9.12 23.95 10.83
C TYR A 390 9.69 23.11 11.98
N ILE A 391 9.63 21.78 11.88
CA ILE A 391 10.16 20.87 12.90
C ILE A 391 11.68 21.05 13.08
N ASN A 392 12.46 21.14 11.99
CA ASN A 392 13.91 21.34 12.07
C ASN A 392 14.28 22.71 12.66
N SER A 393 13.46 23.75 12.48
CA SER A 393 13.69 25.05 13.12
C SER A 393 13.50 25.01 14.64
N LEU A 394 12.89 23.97 15.16
CA LEU A 394 12.65 23.77 16.60
C LEU A 394 13.77 22.97 17.28
N ASP A 395 14.56 22.21 16.53
CA ASP A 395 15.60 21.31 17.07
C ASP A 395 16.71 22.03 17.88
N GLY A 396 16.88 23.34 17.69
CA GLY A 396 17.85 24.16 18.47
C GLY A 396 17.35 24.69 19.81
N GLN A 397 16.08 24.46 20.17
CA GLN A 397 15.45 25.12 21.33
C GLN A 397 15.11 24.17 22.48
N MET A 398 15.49 22.89 22.39
CA MET A 398 15.06 21.88 23.35
C MET A 398 16.13 21.57 24.41
N THR A 399 16.36 22.49 25.33
CA THR A 399 16.94 22.16 26.63
C THR A 399 15.80 22.02 27.64
N LEU A 400 15.59 20.80 28.15
CA LEU A 400 14.72 20.58 29.31
C LEU A 400 15.37 21.25 30.53
N VAL A 401 14.94 22.43 30.86
CA VAL A 401 15.41 23.13 32.06
C VAL A 401 14.42 22.83 33.19
N LEU A 402 14.90 22.16 34.23
CA LEU A 402 14.14 22.00 35.46
C LEU A 402 14.02 23.37 36.13
N THR A 403 12.88 24.00 36.03
CA THR A 403 12.54 25.26 36.69
C THR A 403 11.38 25.03 37.66
N ALA A 404 11.03 26.04 38.44
CA ALA A 404 9.85 26.00 39.31
C ALA A 404 8.56 25.69 38.55
N ASP A 405 8.49 26.14 37.27
CA ASP A 405 7.33 25.89 36.39
C ASP A 405 7.31 24.47 35.84
N TYR A 406 8.43 23.73 35.87
CA TYR A 406 8.56 22.37 35.38
C TYR A 406 9.25 21.47 36.41
N PRO A 407 8.58 21.19 37.54
CA PRO A 407 9.16 20.42 38.63
C PRO A 407 9.42 18.96 38.28
N GLY A 408 8.78 18.42 37.22
CA GLY A 408 8.90 17.02 36.83
C GLY A 408 8.49 16.07 37.97
N ALA A 409 9.27 15.01 38.18
CA ALA A 409 9.03 14.04 39.25
C ALA A 409 9.10 14.66 40.68
N ARG A 410 9.77 15.79 40.83
CA ARG A 410 9.89 16.50 42.10
C ARG A 410 8.53 17.03 42.62
N ALA A 411 7.56 17.24 41.71
CA ALA A 411 6.18 17.55 42.13
C ALA A 411 5.59 16.47 43.10
N ILE A 412 5.96 15.21 42.87
CA ILE A 412 5.49 14.10 43.69
C ILE A 412 6.45 13.83 44.86
N THR A 413 7.75 13.82 44.61
CA THR A 413 8.76 13.44 45.63
C THR A 413 8.98 14.52 46.69
N GLU A 414 8.85 15.80 46.31
CA GLU A 414 9.07 16.96 47.16
C GLU A 414 7.77 17.72 47.45
N ASN A 415 6.63 17.18 47.02
CA ASN A 415 5.30 17.79 47.21
C ASN A 415 5.22 19.24 46.70
N MET A 416 5.89 19.52 45.57
CA MET A 416 5.90 20.83 44.94
C MET A 416 4.54 21.14 44.30
N PRO A 417 4.07 22.40 44.32
CA PRO A 417 2.82 22.76 43.65
C PRO A 417 2.94 22.51 42.12
N ILE A 418 1.93 21.89 41.56
CA ILE A 418 1.84 21.67 40.11
C ILE A 418 1.29 22.96 39.48
N PRO A 419 2.03 23.62 38.58
CA PRO A 419 1.57 24.83 37.91
C PRO A 419 0.38 24.56 36.99
N ASN A 420 -0.66 25.37 37.05
CA ASN A 420 -1.90 25.14 36.29
C ASN A 420 -1.96 25.77 34.90
N ASN A 421 -1.03 26.71 34.57
CA ASN A 421 -1.08 27.52 33.34
C ASN A 421 0.29 27.60 32.64
N VAL A 422 1.01 26.50 32.55
CA VAL A 422 2.27 26.41 31.80
C VAL A 422 2.12 25.51 30.59
N ASP A 423 2.79 25.86 29.50
CA ASP A 423 2.84 25.03 28.30
C ASP A 423 3.61 23.73 28.58
N TYR A 424 3.17 22.62 27.99
CA TYR A 424 3.87 21.33 28.12
C TYR A 424 5.29 21.38 27.59
N GLN A 425 6.25 20.89 28.40
CA GLN A 425 7.63 20.67 27.98
C GLN A 425 8.04 19.18 28.18
N PRO A 426 8.53 18.50 27.16
CA PRO A 426 8.58 18.95 25.77
C PRO A 426 7.17 19.19 25.20
N ARG A 427 7.06 20.07 24.21
CA ARG A 427 5.75 20.24 23.55
C ARG A 427 5.29 18.91 22.97
N PRO A 428 3.98 18.61 22.93
CA PRO A 428 3.45 17.33 22.44
C PRO A 428 3.97 16.94 21.03
N ILE A 429 4.27 17.96 20.19
CA ILE A 429 4.81 17.76 18.85
C ILE A 429 6.27 17.29 18.85
N ASP A 430 7.02 17.63 19.89
CA ASP A 430 8.44 17.32 20.03
C ASP A 430 8.68 16.08 20.90
N ALA A 431 7.66 15.61 21.64
CA ALA A 431 7.77 14.54 22.62
C ALA A 431 8.38 13.24 22.07
N SER A 432 8.05 12.89 20.79
CA SER A 432 8.60 11.70 20.14
C SER A 432 10.10 11.85 19.74
N ARG A 433 10.65 13.05 19.81
CA ARG A 433 12.04 13.38 19.42
C ARG A 433 12.89 13.78 20.62
N THR A 434 12.25 14.10 21.74
CA THR A 434 12.94 14.47 22.97
C THR A 434 13.31 13.19 23.71
N LEU A 435 14.51 12.72 23.46
CA LEU A 435 15.07 11.59 24.17
C LEU A 435 15.65 12.06 25.51
N PRO A 436 15.63 11.20 26.54
CA PRO A 436 16.32 11.48 27.80
C PRO A 436 17.83 11.60 27.57
N ARG A 437 18.52 12.29 28.44
CA ARG A 437 19.98 12.49 28.36
C ARG A 437 20.73 11.15 28.25
N SER A 438 20.25 10.12 28.93
CA SER A 438 20.78 8.76 28.86
C SER A 438 20.86 8.20 27.43
N SER A 439 19.95 8.61 26.55
CA SER A 439 19.98 8.20 25.13
C SER A 439 21.14 8.86 24.37
N PHE A 440 21.39 10.15 24.63
CA PHE A 440 22.48 10.88 23.98
C PHE A 440 23.84 10.44 24.53
N ASP A 441 23.92 10.06 25.79
CA ASP A 441 25.13 9.57 26.44
C ASP A 441 25.42 8.09 26.07
N GLY A 442 24.55 7.46 25.30
CA GLY A 442 24.70 6.05 24.91
C GLY A 442 24.40 5.06 26.06
N CYS A 443 23.69 5.50 27.09
CA CYS A 443 23.32 4.74 28.28
C CYS A 443 21.96 4.07 28.14
N ILE A 444 21.65 3.50 26.95
CA ILE A 444 20.48 2.69 26.70
C ILE A 444 20.94 1.27 26.34
N SER A 445 20.38 0.27 27.00
CA SER A 445 20.54 -1.13 26.64
C SER A 445 19.45 -1.55 25.66
N ASN A 446 19.82 -2.32 24.64
CA ASN A 446 18.85 -2.99 23.77
C ASN A 446 18.34 -4.26 24.48
N PHE A 447 17.04 -4.51 24.43
CA PHE A 447 16.43 -5.70 25.07
C PHE A 447 16.88 -7.03 24.48
N ASP A 448 17.43 -7.02 23.26
CA ASP A 448 17.94 -8.22 22.57
C ASP A 448 19.40 -8.60 22.96
N ASP A 449 20.08 -7.78 23.75
CA ASP A 449 21.42 -8.09 24.21
C ASP A 449 21.38 -9.03 25.42
N ALA A 450 21.75 -10.29 25.22
CA ALA A 450 21.82 -11.31 26.28
C ALA A 450 22.75 -10.93 27.46
N ASP A 451 23.64 -9.95 27.28
CA ASP A 451 24.59 -9.44 28.25
C ASP A 451 24.15 -8.17 28.97
N ILE A 452 22.87 -8.05 29.30
CA ILE A 452 22.29 -6.85 29.94
C ILE A 452 22.96 -6.55 31.32
N HIS A 453 23.64 -7.52 31.94
CA HIS A 453 23.82 -7.45 33.36
C HIS A 453 25.04 -6.72 33.92
N GLU A 454 26.10 -6.50 33.19
CA GLU A 454 27.29 -5.91 33.86
C GLU A 454 28.18 -4.98 33.03
N LYS A 455 28.22 -5.10 31.71
CA LYS A 455 29.22 -4.39 30.89
C LYS A 455 28.77 -3.02 30.33
N LYS A 456 27.48 -2.75 30.29
CA LYS A 456 26.95 -1.53 29.65
C LYS A 456 26.62 -0.39 30.62
N ILE A 457 26.44 -0.69 31.90
CA ILE A 457 26.25 0.33 32.96
C ILE A 457 27.52 1.18 33.13
N TRP A 458 28.69 0.63 32.78
CA TRP A 458 30.01 1.26 32.88
C TRP A 458 30.66 1.32 31.50
N ARG A 459 30.16 2.15 30.57
CA ARG A 459 30.96 2.47 29.38
C ARG A 459 32.00 3.51 29.71
N GLU A 460 33.17 3.06 30.14
CA GLU A 460 34.38 3.86 30.27
C GLU A 460 34.88 4.46 28.94
N GLU A 461 34.44 3.91 27.79
CA GLU A 461 34.91 4.31 26.45
C GLU A 461 34.55 5.75 26.03
N LYS A 462 33.61 6.41 26.70
CA LYS A 462 33.25 7.81 26.42
C LYS A 462 33.41 8.78 27.60
N GLY A 463 34.04 8.33 28.68
CA GLY A 463 34.37 9.20 29.81
C GLY A 463 33.19 9.71 30.64
N HIS A 464 31.97 9.23 30.42
CA HIS A 464 30.79 9.58 31.19
C HIS A 464 30.15 8.34 31.79
N PRO A 465 30.12 8.21 33.12
CA PRO A 465 29.37 7.12 33.76
C PRO A 465 27.88 7.31 33.51
N CYS A 466 27.13 6.20 33.25
CA CYS A 466 25.70 6.19 33.11
C CYS A 466 24.98 6.37 34.46
N ILE A 467 25.40 7.38 35.22
CA ILE A 467 24.88 7.74 36.54
C ILE A 467 24.21 9.09 36.45
N TYR A 468 22.93 9.16 36.76
CA TYR A 468 22.12 10.37 36.70
C TYR A 468 21.51 10.67 38.06
N GLY A 469 21.39 11.95 38.38
CA GLY A 469 20.80 12.41 39.65
C GLY A 469 21.87 12.80 40.69
N ASP A 470 21.51 12.71 41.97
CA ASP A 470 22.43 13.02 43.08
C ASP A 470 23.35 11.84 43.33
N VAL A 471 24.61 11.99 42.96
CA VAL A 471 25.67 10.98 43.14
C VAL A 471 26.02 10.72 44.63
N HIS A 472 25.56 11.55 45.53
CA HIS A 472 25.74 11.41 46.98
C HIS A 472 24.50 10.88 47.69
N ALA A 473 23.47 10.57 46.94
CA ALA A 473 22.24 9.97 47.49
C ALA A 473 22.51 8.63 48.19
N LYS A 474 21.86 8.41 49.34
CA LYS A 474 22.03 7.18 50.11
C LYS A 474 21.38 5.94 49.46
N ARG A 475 20.61 6.11 48.39
CA ARG A 475 19.93 5.05 47.62
C ARG A 475 20.15 5.27 46.15
N ALA A 476 20.57 4.21 45.45
CA ALA A 476 20.64 4.16 44.02
C ALA A 476 19.47 3.32 43.45
N ILE A 477 18.87 3.76 42.34
CA ILE A 477 17.85 3.03 41.59
C ILE A 477 18.46 2.69 40.24
N ALA A 478 18.56 1.41 39.94
CA ALA A 478 18.89 0.97 38.58
C ALA A 478 17.57 0.94 37.77
N LEU A 479 17.52 1.71 36.69
CA LEU A 479 16.47 1.58 35.67
C LEU A 479 17.00 0.59 34.62
N VAL A 480 16.43 -0.60 34.60
CA VAL A 480 16.71 -1.65 33.62
C VAL A 480 15.72 -1.55 32.48
#